data_51faf07540a4de5516a2b8359e64ceb3
#
_entry.id   51faf07540a4de5516a2b8359e64ceb3
#
_cell.length_a   1.000
_cell.length_b   1.000
_cell.length_c   1.000
_cell.angle_alpha   90.00
_cell.angle_beta   90.00
_cell.angle_gamma   90.00
#
_symmetry.space_group_name_H-M   'P 1'
#
loop_
_entity.id
_entity.type
_entity.pdbx_description
1 polymer ?
#
loop_
_entity_poly.entity_id
_entity_poly.type
_entity_poly.pdbx_seq_one_letter_code
_entity_poly.pdbx_strand_id
1 'polypeptide(L)'
;MDNIAASTQRLHLAARLRGAALVQLWLYRSQWRLPLPRELMRRERDTQLAELMPALMVISLMVGALMFVTLPSALGGSYMSALATLWPVWVIQAAPIAAAQVLAMQRAPTLALELSQRHGNGEFAALAHMQAGPAAYPCVPLLVAHAVVTVAASFLLILLTLVLGFLGAFVLAVGDLRQALDAVFSLVSPLHWLRSAVAAAVLGFACSLATMLFAWPGTQSSAAAVDAHRLGLRAMVVSSAAIIGAALAFNWLMNLLGFLKWW
;
A
#
# COMPACT_ATOMS: atom_id res chain seq x y z
N MET A 1 30.73 -4.46 26.64
CA MET A 1 29.45 -4.00 27.24
C MET A 1 29.03 -2.64 26.67
N ASP A 2 29.95 -1.77 26.27
CA ASP A 2 29.67 -0.40 25.79
C ASP A 2 28.87 -0.35 24.46
N ASN A 3 29.04 -1.34 23.58
CA ASN A 3 28.29 -1.42 22.32
C ASN A 3 26.80 -1.68 22.49
N ILE A 4 26.40 -2.42 23.54
CA ILE A 4 24.98 -2.73 23.80
C ILE A 4 24.30 -1.48 24.40
N ALA A 5 24.98 -0.77 25.31
CA ALA A 5 24.46 0.46 25.89
C ALA A 5 24.28 1.57 24.83
N ALA A 6 25.25 1.71 23.93
CA ALA A 6 25.17 2.67 22.80
C ALA A 6 24.05 2.31 21.82
N SER A 7 23.79 1.01 21.56
CA SER A 7 22.73 0.58 20.67
C SER A 7 21.34 0.79 21.27
N THR A 8 21.16 0.52 22.56
CA THR A 8 19.89 0.79 23.27
C THR A 8 19.59 2.28 23.36
N GLN A 9 20.59 3.10 23.62
CA GLN A 9 20.41 4.55 23.67
C GLN A 9 20.00 5.14 22.31
N ARG A 10 20.59 4.63 21.22
CA ARG A 10 20.17 5.01 19.83
C ARG A 10 18.75 4.58 19.53
N LEU A 11 18.33 3.38 19.94
CA LEU A 11 16.96 2.89 19.76
C LEU A 11 15.94 3.76 20.52
N HIS A 12 16.25 4.15 21.76
CA HIS A 12 15.38 5.04 22.53
C HIS A 12 15.29 6.44 21.93
N LEU A 13 16.39 6.99 21.40
CA LEU A 13 16.38 8.27 20.72
C LEU A 13 15.55 8.21 19.42
N ALA A 14 15.75 7.18 18.63
CA ALA A 14 14.98 6.96 17.40
C ALA A 14 13.48 6.79 17.67
N ALA A 15 13.10 6.07 18.73
CA ALA A 15 11.70 5.91 19.13
C ALA A 15 11.07 7.26 19.57
N ARG A 16 11.80 8.08 20.33
CA ARG A 16 11.36 9.42 20.74
C ARG A 16 11.17 10.36 19.55
N LEU A 17 12.10 10.35 18.59
CA LEU A 17 12.02 11.17 17.38
C LEU A 17 10.83 10.77 16.49
N ARG A 18 10.56 9.45 16.36
CA ARG A 18 9.37 8.96 15.64
C ARG A 18 8.08 9.38 16.33
N GLY A 19 8.02 9.29 17.67
CA GLY A 19 6.88 9.79 18.44
C GLY A 19 6.66 11.28 18.26
N ALA A 20 7.71 12.09 18.27
CA ALA A 20 7.63 13.52 18.01
C ALA A 20 7.11 13.83 16.60
N ALA A 21 7.49 13.04 15.57
CA ALA A 21 6.97 13.20 14.21
C ALA A 21 5.46 12.95 14.14
N LEU A 22 4.95 11.92 14.80
CA LEU A 22 3.50 11.65 14.87
C LEU A 22 2.75 12.77 15.57
N VAL A 23 3.28 13.29 16.67
CA VAL A 23 2.70 14.44 17.37
C VAL A 23 2.68 15.67 16.48
N GLN A 24 3.74 15.94 15.74
CA GLN A 24 3.79 17.04 14.78
C GLN A 24 2.76 16.87 13.67
N LEU A 25 2.60 15.68 13.09
CA LEU A 25 1.56 15.41 12.10
C LEU A 25 0.15 15.75 12.63
N TRP A 26 -0.12 15.44 13.89
CA TRP A 26 -1.39 15.74 14.51
C TRP A 26 -1.58 17.24 14.82
N LEU A 27 -0.55 17.90 15.37
CA LEU A 27 -0.59 19.31 15.75
C LEU A 27 -0.81 20.23 14.54
N TYR A 28 -0.19 19.91 13.41
CA TYR A 28 -0.29 20.72 12.19
C TYR A 28 -1.44 20.32 11.27
N ARG A 29 -2.45 19.59 11.76
CA ARG A 29 -3.61 19.15 10.98
C ARG A 29 -4.37 20.30 10.28
N SER A 30 -4.33 21.51 10.82
CA SER A 30 -4.97 22.69 10.21
C SER A 30 -4.33 23.09 8.88
N GLN A 31 -3.04 22.80 8.67
CA GLN A 31 -2.31 23.09 7.44
C GLN A 31 -2.69 22.16 6.28
N TRP A 32 -3.40 21.06 6.53
CA TRP A 32 -3.88 20.13 5.50
C TRP A 32 -4.92 20.76 4.55
N ARG A 33 -5.49 21.90 4.93
CA ARG A 33 -6.48 22.63 4.14
C ARG A 33 -5.88 23.58 3.11
N LEU A 34 -4.56 23.77 3.11
CA LEU A 34 -3.87 24.65 2.18
C LEU A 34 -3.95 24.12 0.74
N PRO A 35 -4.04 25.00 -0.28
CA PRO A 35 -4.16 24.57 -1.68
C PRO A 35 -2.92 23.86 -2.22
N LEU A 36 -1.73 24.28 -1.82
CA LEU A 36 -0.47 23.70 -2.28
C LEU A 36 -0.31 22.21 -1.94
N PRO A 37 -0.66 21.72 -0.74
CA PRO A 37 -0.68 20.28 -0.46
C PRO A 37 -1.60 19.47 -1.37
N ARG A 38 -2.71 20.04 -1.82
CA ARG A 38 -3.65 19.36 -2.75
C ARG A 38 -3.04 19.16 -4.13
N GLU A 39 -2.30 20.13 -4.64
CA GLU A 39 -1.63 20.03 -5.94
C GLU A 39 -0.51 18.99 -5.90
N LEU A 40 0.30 19.00 -4.84
CA LEU A 40 1.31 17.97 -4.60
C LEU A 40 0.68 16.57 -4.53
N MET A 41 -0.45 16.43 -3.84
CA MET A 41 -1.17 15.18 -3.72
C MET A 41 -1.68 14.68 -5.09
N ARG A 42 -2.22 15.56 -5.94
CA ARG A 42 -2.70 15.19 -7.28
C ARG A 42 -1.55 14.72 -8.16
N ARG A 43 -0.49 15.52 -8.24
CA ARG A 43 0.69 15.20 -9.02
C ARG A 43 1.30 13.86 -8.61
N GLU A 44 1.47 13.66 -7.30
CA GLU A 44 2.01 12.43 -6.76
C GLU A 44 1.14 11.22 -7.08
N ARG A 45 -0.18 11.33 -6.92
CA ARG A 45 -1.14 10.29 -7.27
C ARG A 45 -1.04 9.87 -8.73
N ASP A 46 -1.03 10.85 -9.64
CA ASP A 46 -1.08 10.58 -11.08
C ASP A 46 0.23 9.93 -11.55
N THR A 47 1.36 10.39 -11.03
CA THR A 47 2.68 9.78 -11.31
C THR A 47 2.76 8.36 -10.80
N GLN A 48 2.34 8.12 -9.56
CA GLN A 48 2.40 6.78 -8.95
C GLN A 48 1.50 5.78 -9.67
N LEU A 49 0.27 6.17 -10.03
CA LEU A 49 -0.61 5.26 -10.76
C LEU A 49 -0.01 4.84 -12.10
N ALA A 50 0.63 5.76 -12.82
CA ALA A 50 1.29 5.45 -14.08
C ALA A 50 2.47 4.48 -13.89
N GLU A 51 3.28 4.69 -12.85
CA GLU A 51 4.42 3.82 -12.53
C GLU A 51 3.99 2.40 -12.10
N LEU A 52 2.85 2.28 -11.39
CA LEU A 52 2.33 1.00 -10.92
C LEU A 52 1.72 0.14 -12.04
N MET A 53 1.22 0.75 -13.13
CA MET A 53 0.46 0.07 -14.18
C MET A 53 1.14 -1.19 -14.74
N PRO A 54 2.43 -1.19 -15.12
CA PRO A 54 3.07 -2.39 -15.68
C PRO A 54 3.04 -3.58 -14.71
N ALA A 55 3.33 -3.35 -13.43
CA ALA A 55 3.32 -4.40 -12.41
C ALA A 55 1.90 -4.92 -12.15
N LEU A 56 0.90 -4.01 -12.10
CA LEU A 56 -0.50 -4.39 -11.95
C LEU A 56 -0.99 -5.24 -13.13
N MET A 57 -0.60 -4.90 -14.36
CA MET A 57 -0.95 -5.69 -15.55
C MET A 57 -0.38 -7.11 -15.48
N VAL A 58 0.89 -7.26 -15.10
CA VAL A 58 1.53 -8.59 -14.97
C VAL A 58 0.84 -9.44 -13.91
N ILE A 59 0.61 -8.88 -12.72
CA ILE A 59 -0.07 -9.61 -11.64
C ILE A 59 -1.49 -9.98 -12.04
N SER A 60 -2.23 -9.06 -12.64
CA SER A 60 -3.60 -9.30 -13.11
C SER A 60 -3.68 -10.37 -14.18
N LEU A 61 -2.72 -10.40 -15.11
CA LEU A 61 -2.65 -11.43 -16.13
C LEU A 61 -2.39 -12.81 -15.50
N MET A 62 -1.45 -12.90 -14.56
CA MET A 62 -1.14 -14.15 -13.87
C MET A 62 -2.33 -14.68 -13.07
N VAL A 63 -2.96 -13.82 -12.26
CA VAL A 63 -4.10 -14.20 -11.43
C VAL A 63 -5.33 -14.48 -12.29
N GLY A 64 -5.59 -13.69 -13.33
CA GLY A 64 -6.67 -13.89 -14.28
C GLY A 64 -6.53 -15.22 -15.03
N ALA A 65 -5.32 -15.51 -15.54
CA ALA A 65 -5.03 -16.79 -16.17
C ALA A 65 -5.21 -17.96 -15.20
N LEU A 66 -4.76 -17.82 -13.96
CA LEU A 66 -4.96 -18.85 -12.93
C LEU A 66 -6.46 -19.11 -12.69
N MET A 67 -7.24 -18.07 -12.44
CA MET A 67 -8.65 -18.19 -12.05
C MET A 67 -9.57 -18.60 -13.19
N PHE A 68 -9.36 -18.07 -14.40
CA PHE A 68 -10.31 -18.23 -15.51
C PHE A 68 -9.84 -19.16 -16.63
N VAL A 69 -8.57 -19.58 -16.61
CA VAL A 69 -8.03 -20.53 -17.59
C VAL A 69 -7.57 -21.82 -16.90
N THR A 70 -6.69 -21.72 -15.90
CA THR A 70 -6.07 -22.89 -15.28
C THR A 70 -7.04 -23.66 -14.38
N LEU A 71 -7.81 -22.95 -13.51
CA LEU A 71 -8.76 -23.61 -12.61
C LEU A 71 -9.89 -24.36 -13.34
N PRO A 72 -10.54 -23.79 -14.37
CA PRO A 72 -11.54 -24.54 -15.13
C PRO A 72 -10.98 -25.80 -15.79
N SER A 73 -9.79 -25.71 -16.38
CA SER A 73 -9.15 -26.87 -17.05
C SER A 73 -8.70 -27.94 -16.05
N ALA A 74 -8.31 -27.57 -14.83
CA ALA A 74 -7.85 -28.50 -13.81
C ALA A 74 -8.97 -29.14 -12.99
N LEU A 75 -10.02 -28.37 -12.68
CA LEU A 75 -11.08 -28.78 -11.74
C LEU A 75 -12.39 -29.22 -12.42
N GLY A 76 -12.55 -28.94 -13.71
CA GLY A 76 -13.75 -29.32 -14.46
C GLY A 76 -15.05 -28.90 -13.75
N GLY A 77 -15.90 -29.84 -13.40
CA GLY A 77 -17.21 -29.59 -12.76
C GLY A 77 -17.13 -28.93 -11.37
N SER A 78 -15.98 -29.00 -10.67
CA SER A 78 -15.77 -28.37 -9.35
C SER A 78 -15.29 -26.94 -9.43
N TYR A 79 -15.07 -26.41 -10.63
CA TYR A 79 -14.55 -25.06 -10.84
C TYR A 79 -15.40 -23.96 -10.19
N MET A 80 -16.73 -24.04 -10.32
CA MET A 80 -17.63 -23.01 -9.78
C MET A 80 -17.57 -22.90 -8.26
N SER A 81 -17.40 -24.03 -7.55
CA SER A 81 -17.23 -24.01 -6.09
C SER A 81 -15.89 -23.41 -5.68
N ALA A 82 -14.83 -23.66 -6.43
CA ALA A 82 -13.52 -23.05 -6.21
C ALA A 82 -13.57 -21.54 -6.48
N LEU A 83 -14.19 -21.10 -7.58
CA LEU A 83 -14.37 -19.70 -7.91
C LEU A 83 -15.20 -18.97 -6.84
N ALA A 84 -16.26 -19.59 -6.33
CA ALA A 84 -17.10 -19.04 -5.27
C ALA A 84 -16.31 -18.74 -3.98
N THR A 85 -15.26 -19.49 -3.72
CA THR A 85 -14.40 -19.28 -2.55
C THR A 85 -13.25 -18.29 -2.84
N LEU A 86 -12.60 -18.48 -3.98
CA LEU A 86 -11.36 -17.73 -4.28
C LEU A 86 -11.61 -16.28 -4.71
N TRP A 87 -12.72 -16.04 -5.46
CA TRP A 87 -13.01 -14.70 -5.97
C TRP A 87 -13.30 -13.67 -4.87
N PRO A 88 -14.16 -13.94 -3.87
CA PRO A 88 -14.32 -13.02 -2.73
C PRO A 88 -13.02 -12.78 -1.95
N VAL A 89 -12.21 -13.81 -1.74
CA VAL A 89 -10.90 -13.69 -1.06
C VAL A 89 -9.97 -12.78 -1.86
N TRP A 90 -9.94 -12.94 -3.20
CA TRP A 90 -9.18 -12.07 -4.07
C TRP A 90 -9.62 -10.62 -3.93
N VAL A 91 -10.91 -10.33 -4.07
CA VAL A 91 -11.45 -8.96 -4.02
C VAL A 91 -11.24 -8.30 -2.66
N ILE A 92 -11.50 -9.02 -1.57
CA ILE A 92 -11.56 -8.42 -0.23
C ILE A 92 -10.18 -8.32 0.42
N GLN A 93 -9.28 -9.27 0.14
CA GLN A 93 -8.01 -9.38 0.87
C GLN A 93 -6.80 -9.33 -0.04
N ALA A 94 -6.74 -10.19 -1.04
CA ALA A 94 -5.51 -10.38 -1.81
C ALA A 94 -5.19 -9.20 -2.72
N ALA A 95 -6.17 -8.62 -3.41
CA ALA A 95 -5.95 -7.46 -4.28
C ALA A 95 -5.50 -6.20 -3.52
N PRO A 96 -6.12 -5.80 -2.37
CA PRO A 96 -5.61 -4.72 -1.55
C PRO A 96 -4.17 -4.93 -1.05
N ILE A 97 -3.84 -6.15 -0.60
CA ILE A 97 -2.48 -6.49 -0.14
C ILE A 97 -1.49 -6.43 -1.31
N ALA A 98 -1.84 -7.02 -2.46
CA ALA A 98 -0.98 -7.01 -3.64
C ALA A 98 -0.72 -5.58 -4.14
N ALA A 99 -1.75 -4.74 -4.22
CA ALA A 99 -1.62 -3.33 -4.60
C ALA A 99 -0.69 -2.56 -3.64
N ALA A 100 -0.85 -2.75 -2.33
CA ALA A 100 0.00 -2.12 -1.32
C ALA A 100 1.45 -2.64 -1.40
N GLN A 101 1.66 -3.93 -1.65
CA GLN A 101 3.01 -4.50 -1.80
C GLN A 101 3.72 -3.97 -3.05
N VAL A 102 3.02 -3.84 -4.18
CA VAL A 102 3.59 -3.24 -5.39
C VAL A 102 4.02 -1.79 -5.11
N LEU A 103 3.15 -1.01 -4.43
CA LEU A 103 3.48 0.35 -4.01
C LEU A 103 4.72 0.39 -3.11
N ALA A 104 4.81 -0.51 -2.11
CA ALA A 104 5.96 -0.60 -1.21
C ALA A 104 7.25 -0.92 -1.96
N MET A 105 7.22 -1.84 -2.90
CA MET A 105 8.40 -2.23 -3.68
C MET A 105 8.90 -1.11 -4.59
N GLN A 106 8.01 -0.35 -5.19
CA GLN A 106 8.37 0.69 -6.15
C GLN A 106 8.63 2.04 -5.47
N ARG A 107 7.81 2.42 -4.51
CA ARG A 107 7.81 3.79 -3.97
C ARG A 107 8.52 3.95 -2.61
N ALA A 108 8.55 2.92 -1.76
CA ALA A 108 9.21 3.07 -0.46
C ALA A 108 10.73 3.37 -0.56
N PRO A 109 11.49 2.76 -1.48
CA PRO A 109 12.90 3.10 -1.66
C PRO A 109 13.11 4.55 -2.09
N THR A 110 12.36 5.01 -3.09
CA THR A 110 12.48 6.37 -3.63
C THR A 110 12.05 7.42 -2.61
N LEU A 111 10.94 7.19 -1.91
CA LEU A 111 10.45 8.07 -0.86
C LEU A 111 11.45 8.21 0.30
N ALA A 112 12.07 7.10 0.71
CA ALA A 112 13.08 7.13 1.77
C ALA A 112 14.31 7.96 1.36
N LEU A 113 14.74 7.85 0.09
CA LEU A 113 15.83 8.66 -0.46
C LEU A 113 15.46 10.14 -0.56
N GLU A 114 14.27 10.45 -1.08
CA GLU A 114 13.78 11.83 -1.18
C GLU A 114 13.73 12.51 0.19
N LEU A 115 13.20 11.84 1.21
CA LEU A 115 13.15 12.38 2.57
C LEU A 115 14.56 12.60 3.16
N SER A 116 15.48 11.67 2.92
CA SER A 116 16.88 11.80 3.34
C SER A 116 17.57 12.98 2.66
N GLN A 117 17.35 13.17 1.36
CA GLN A 117 17.92 14.31 0.60
C GLN A 117 17.34 15.64 1.07
N ARG A 118 16.02 15.76 1.26
CA ARG A 118 15.38 16.96 1.79
C ARG A 118 15.91 17.33 3.17
N HIS A 119 16.20 16.33 4.00
CA HIS A 119 16.84 16.56 5.29
C HIS A 119 18.28 17.08 5.11
N GLY A 120 19.08 16.44 4.27
CA GLY A 120 20.45 16.86 3.97
C GLY A 120 20.55 18.28 3.40
N ASN A 121 19.56 18.68 2.59
CA ASN A 121 19.45 20.03 2.03
C ASN A 121 18.95 21.08 3.03
N GLY A 122 18.61 20.71 4.27
CA GLY A 122 18.11 21.63 5.28
C GLY A 122 16.66 22.09 5.10
N GLU A 123 15.88 21.47 4.21
CA GLU A 123 14.48 21.84 3.95
C GLU A 123 13.61 21.78 5.22
N PHE A 124 13.80 20.74 6.05
CA PHE A 124 13.06 20.61 7.30
C PHE A 124 13.40 21.71 8.31
N ALA A 125 14.66 22.14 8.35
CA ALA A 125 15.08 23.27 9.18
C ALA A 125 14.48 24.59 8.68
N ALA A 126 14.49 24.82 7.37
CA ALA A 126 13.86 26.00 6.76
C ALA A 126 12.34 26.04 7.04
N LEU A 127 11.63 24.92 6.91
CA LEU A 127 10.19 24.83 7.24
C LEU A 127 9.94 25.13 8.72
N ALA A 128 10.79 24.64 9.61
CA ALA A 128 10.69 24.93 11.04
C ALA A 128 10.87 26.44 11.34
N HIS A 129 11.81 27.11 10.67
CA HIS A 129 11.98 28.56 10.78
C HIS A 129 10.79 29.35 10.25
N MET A 130 10.12 28.87 9.22
CA MET A 130 8.89 29.46 8.69
C MET A 130 7.64 29.12 9.51
N GLN A 131 7.79 28.47 10.66
CA GLN A 131 6.68 27.95 11.48
C GLN A 131 5.72 27.02 10.72
N ALA A 132 6.15 26.52 9.57
CA ALA A 132 5.46 25.44 8.87
C ALA A 132 5.85 24.11 9.53
N GLY A 133 4.87 23.22 9.74
CA GLY A 133 5.15 21.92 10.35
C GLY A 133 6.06 21.08 9.46
N PRO A 134 7.33 20.86 9.83
CA PRO A 134 8.29 20.18 8.96
C PRO A 134 7.89 18.74 8.62
N ALA A 135 7.08 18.09 9.47
CA ALA A 135 6.52 16.79 9.20
C ALA A 135 5.20 16.86 8.42
N ALA A 136 4.32 17.81 8.77
CA ALA A 136 2.97 17.87 8.22
C ALA A 136 2.98 18.33 6.75
N TYR A 137 3.78 19.32 6.42
CA TYR A 137 3.78 19.94 5.10
C TYR A 137 4.20 18.99 3.97
N PRO A 138 5.35 18.28 4.02
CA PRO A 138 5.73 17.33 2.99
C PRO A 138 5.11 15.93 3.15
N CYS A 139 4.81 15.49 4.39
CA CYS A 139 4.46 14.08 4.63
C CYS A 139 2.97 13.79 4.50
N VAL A 140 2.09 14.70 4.95
CA VAL A 140 0.64 14.46 4.93
C VAL A 140 0.09 14.29 3.52
N PRO A 141 0.41 15.14 2.52
CA PRO A 141 -0.03 14.93 1.16
C PRO A 141 0.36 13.56 0.60
N LEU A 142 1.56 13.09 0.93
CA LEU A 142 2.07 11.79 0.51
C LEU A 142 1.30 10.64 1.17
N LEU A 143 1.01 10.72 2.48
CA LEU A 143 0.20 9.71 3.19
C LEU A 143 -1.19 9.55 2.55
N VAL A 144 -1.86 10.66 2.27
CA VAL A 144 -3.17 10.65 1.64
C VAL A 144 -3.10 10.17 0.19
N ALA A 145 -2.10 10.64 -0.57
CA ALA A 145 -1.89 10.20 -1.96
C ALA A 145 -1.70 8.68 -2.04
N HIS A 146 -0.85 8.11 -1.19
CA HIS A 146 -0.60 6.67 -1.16
C HIS A 146 -1.85 5.87 -0.77
N ALA A 147 -2.64 6.34 0.19
CA ALA A 147 -3.91 5.69 0.53
C ALA A 147 -4.87 5.67 -0.67
N VAL A 148 -5.02 6.81 -1.37
CA VAL A 148 -5.88 6.91 -2.56
C VAL A 148 -5.34 6.07 -3.73
N VAL A 149 -4.02 6.10 -3.97
CA VAL A 149 -3.36 5.30 -5.00
C VAL A 149 -3.56 3.81 -4.76
N THR A 150 -3.42 3.36 -3.52
CA THR A 150 -3.60 1.93 -3.19
C THR A 150 -5.04 1.48 -3.41
N VAL A 151 -6.03 2.32 -3.08
CA VAL A 151 -7.44 2.05 -3.40
C VAL A 151 -7.62 1.93 -4.90
N ALA A 152 -7.17 2.92 -5.68
CA ALA A 152 -7.30 2.90 -7.14
C ALA A 152 -6.56 1.70 -7.76
N ALA A 153 -5.34 1.41 -7.31
CA ALA A 153 -4.55 0.26 -7.77
C ALA A 153 -5.22 -1.07 -7.45
N SER A 154 -5.84 -1.20 -6.27
CA SER A 154 -6.60 -2.40 -5.89
C SER A 154 -7.80 -2.63 -6.83
N PHE A 155 -8.60 -1.60 -7.11
CA PHE A 155 -9.71 -1.69 -8.06
C PHE A 155 -9.24 -1.99 -9.48
N LEU A 156 -8.17 -1.33 -9.95
CA LEU A 156 -7.58 -1.61 -11.24
C LEU A 156 -7.08 -3.05 -11.34
N LEU A 157 -6.45 -3.56 -10.29
CA LEU A 157 -5.97 -4.94 -10.23
C LEU A 157 -7.14 -5.93 -10.37
N ILE A 158 -8.25 -5.71 -9.68
CA ILE A 158 -9.45 -6.55 -9.77
C ILE A 158 -10.05 -6.47 -11.18
N LEU A 159 -10.22 -5.25 -11.72
CA LEU A 159 -10.77 -5.03 -13.05
C LEU A 159 -9.90 -5.68 -14.14
N LEU A 160 -8.59 -5.46 -14.09
CA LEU A 160 -7.65 -6.06 -15.04
C LEU A 160 -7.61 -7.59 -14.91
N THR A 161 -7.71 -8.14 -13.70
CA THR A 161 -7.82 -9.59 -13.48
C THR A 161 -9.04 -10.16 -14.19
N LEU A 162 -10.19 -9.49 -14.10
CA LEU A 162 -11.39 -9.88 -14.84
C LEU A 162 -11.17 -9.81 -16.35
N VAL A 163 -10.78 -8.63 -16.84
CA VAL A 163 -10.65 -8.40 -18.29
C VAL A 163 -9.63 -9.34 -18.92
N LEU A 164 -8.43 -9.43 -18.36
CA LEU A 164 -7.36 -10.29 -18.90
C LEU A 164 -7.66 -11.76 -18.71
N GLY A 165 -8.27 -12.15 -17.59
CA GLY A 165 -8.68 -13.51 -17.31
C GLY A 165 -9.77 -14.00 -18.26
N PHE A 166 -10.81 -13.20 -18.49
CA PHE A 166 -11.87 -13.51 -19.45
C PHE A 166 -11.38 -13.51 -20.89
N LEU A 167 -10.51 -12.56 -21.25
CA LEU A 167 -9.90 -12.56 -22.59
C LEU A 167 -9.10 -13.85 -22.83
N GLY A 168 -8.30 -14.29 -21.84
CA GLY A 168 -7.57 -15.55 -21.91
C GLY A 168 -8.50 -16.76 -22.03
N ALA A 169 -9.53 -16.84 -21.22
CA ALA A 169 -10.53 -17.92 -21.28
C ALA A 169 -11.28 -17.95 -22.62
N PHE A 170 -11.61 -16.78 -23.15
CA PHE A 170 -12.26 -16.66 -24.47
C PHE A 170 -11.36 -17.16 -25.59
N VAL A 171 -10.09 -16.70 -25.62
CA VAL A 171 -9.11 -17.10 -26.67
C VAL A 171 -8.84 -18.59 -26.65
N LEU A 172 -8.80 -19.20 -25.45
CA LEU A 172 -8.50 -20.62 -25.27
C LEU A 172 -9.76 -21.51 -25.29
N ALA A 173 -10.96 -20.91 -25.48
CA ALA A 173 -12.25 -21.59 -25.45
C ALA A 173 -12.47 -22.47 -24.22
N VAL A 174 -12.05 -21.98 -23.05
CA VAL A 174 -12.14 -22.69 -21.76
C VAL A 174 -13.39 -22.27 -20.99
N GLY A 175 -14.26 -23.22 -20.67
CA GLY A 175 -15.41 -23.05 -19.78
C GLY A 175 -16.57 -22.23 -20.35
N ASP A 176 -17.64 -22.09 -19.55
CA ASP A 176 -18.79 -21.23 -19.85
C ASP A 176 -18.55 -19.83 -19.26
N LEU A 177 -18.12 -18.91 -20.14
CA LEU A 177 -17.81 -17.52 -19.79
C LEU A 177 -18.99 -16.75 -19.20
N ARG A 178 -20.20 -17.03 -19.69
CA ARG A 178 -21.41 -16.37 -19.20
C ARG A 178 -21.71 -16.77 -17.77
N GLN A 179 -21.65 -18.08 -17.50
CA GLN A 179 -21.86 -18.59 -16.15
C GLN A 179 -20.79 -18.07 -15.17
N ALA A 180 -19.53 -17.98 -15.60
CA ALA A 180 -18.46 -17.44 -14.78
C ALA A 180 -18.64 -15.94 -14.49
N LEU A 181 -19.11 -15.15 -15.47
CA LEU A 181 -19.44 -13.73 -15.29
C LEU A 181 -20.57 -13.54 -14.28
N ASP A 182 -21.68 -14.24 -14.46
CA ASP A 182 -22.82 -14.16 -13.56
C ASP A 182 -22.43 -14.55 -12.14
N ALA A 183 -21.60 -15.56 -11.97
CA ALA A 183 -21.06 -15.97 -10.68
C ALA A 183 -20.17 -14.87 -10.04
N VAL A 184 -19.24 -14.32 -10.77
CA VAL A 184 -18.32 -13.27 -10.27
C VAL A 184 -19.08 -12.07 -9.73
N PHE A 185 -20.12 -11.61 -10.44
CA PHE A 185 -20.92 -10.46 -9.99
C PHE A 185 -21.88 -10.80 -8.85
N SER A 186 -22.41 -12.01 -8.81
CA SER A 186 -23.32 -12.45 -7.73
C SER A 186 -22.59 -12.72 -6.40
N LEU A 187 -21.30 -13.11 -6.45
CA LEU A 187 -20.50 -13.47 -5.28
C LEU A 187 -19.99 -12.27 -4.48
N VAL A 188 -19.98 -11.07 -5.07
CA VAL A 188 -19.39 -9.89 -4.44
C VAL A 188 -20.45 -8.82 -4.20
N SER A 189 -20.85 -8.65 -2.95
CA SER A 189 -21.79 -7.61 -2.53
C SER A 189 -21.15 -6.22 -2.49
N PRO A 190 -21.93 -5.12 -2.51
CA PRO A 190 -21.42 -3.76 -2.34
C PRO A 190 -20.59 -3.57 -1.05
N LEU A 191 -20.93 -4.33 0.01
CA LEU A 191 -20.19 -4.30 1.28
C LEU A 191 -18.76 -4.86 1.14
N HIS A 192 -18.58 -5.90 0.30
CA HIS A 192 -17.27 -6.45 -0.01
C HIS A 192 -16.37 -5.41 -0.72
N TRP A 193 -16.93 -4.65 -1.66
CA TRP A 193 -16.22 -3.55 -2.32
C TRP A 193 -15.82 -2.45 -1.36
N LEU A 194 -16.71 -2.05 -0.46
CA LEU A 194 -16.40 -1.06 0.57
C LEU A 194 -15.28 -1.55 1.50
N ARG A 195 -15.36 -2.81 1.93
CA ARG A 195 -14.33 -3.43 2.78
C ARG A 195 -12.98 -3.47 2.08
N SER A 196 -12.95 -3.84 0.80
CA SER A 196 -11.75 -3.83 -0.03
C SER A 196 -11.13 -2.42 -0.11
N ALA A 197 -11.96 -1.40 -0.38
CA ALA A 197 -11.52 -0.02 -0.43
C ALA A 197 -10.91 0.48 0.88
N VAL A 198 -11.58 0.19 2.01
CA VAL A 198 -11.08 0.56 3.34
C VAL A 198 -9.78 -0.17 3.67
N ALA A 199 -9.71 -1.48 3.38
CA ALA A 199 -8.49 -2.26 3.55
C ALA A 199 -7.34 -1.66 2.74
N ALA A 200 -7.55 -1.39 1.44
CA ALA A 200 -6.55 -0.79 0.58
C ALA A 200 -6.06 0.57 1.10
N ALA A 201 -6.99 1.43 1.55
CA ALA A 201 -6.64 2.74 2.13
C ALA A 201 -5.77 2.59 3.39
N VAL A 202 -6.14 1.70 4.31
CA VAL A 202 -5.39 1.42 5.54
C VAL A 202 -4.00 0.88 5.22
N LEU A 203 -3.88 -0.05 4.27
CA LEU A 203 -2.60 -0.63 3.88
C LEU A 203 -1.68 0.38 3.19
N GLY A 204 -2.21 1.21 2.29
CA GLY A 204 -1.46 2.29 1.64
C GLY A 204 -0.98 3.33 2.65
N PHE A 205 -1.83 3.70 3.59
CA PHE A 205 -1.46 4.60 4.68
C PHE A 205 -0.37 4.00 5.58
N ALA A 206 -0.51 2.73 5.98
CA ALA A 206 0.47 2.02 6.81
C ALA A 206 1.83 1.90 6.12
N CYS A 207 1.85 1.59 4.81
CA CYS A 207 3.05 1.55 3.99
C CYS A 207 3.81 2.88 4.04
N SER A 208 3.13 3.97 3.74
CA SER A 208 3.71 5.31 3.69
C SER A 208 4.18 5.78 5.05
N LEU A 209 3.36 5.57 6.08
CA LEU A 209 3.70 5.95 7.44
C LEU A 209 4.95 5.20 7.92
N ALA A 210 5.04 3.90 7.65
CA ALA A 210 6.21 3.10 8.00
C ALA A 210 7.48 3.59 7.30
N THR A 211 7.38 3.89 5.98
CA THR A 211 8.49 4.44 5.20
C THR A 211 8.95 5.78 5.76
N MET A 212 8.02 6.68 6.04
CA MET A 212 8.32 8.01 6.56
C MET A 212 8.95 7.96 7.95
N LEU A 213 8.39 7.15 8.86
CA LEU A 213 8.95 6.99 10.20
C LEU A 213 10.33 6.34 10.18
N PHE A 214 10.56 5.43 9.22
CA PHE A 214 11.87 4.82 9.02
C PHE A 214 12.91 5.82 8.49
N ALA A 215 12.53 6.62 7.49
CA ALA A 215 13.39 7.60 6.85
C ALA A 215 13.48 8.94 7.61
N TRP A 216 12.80 9.07 8.76
CA TRP A 216 12.74 10.33 9.51
C TRP A 216 14.13 10.83 9.93
N PRO A 217 14.40 12.15 9.80
CA PRO A 217 15.66 12.76 10.19
C PRO A 217 16.06 12.44 11.64
N GLY A 218 17.32 12.13 11.86
CA GLY A 218 17.88 11.77 13.17
C GLY A 218 17.91 10.27 13.47
N THR A 219 17.28 9.44 12.67
CA THR A 219 17.41 7.98 12.76
C THR A 219 18.64 7.45 12.01
N GLN A 220 19.24 8.28 11.17
CA GLN A 220 20.39 7.93 10.34
C GLN A 220 21.60 8.82 10.66
N SER A 221 22.77 8.21 10.81
CA SER A 221 24.02 8.93 10.99
C SER A 221 24.46 9.56 9.66
N SER A 222 25.15 10.69 9.72
CA SER A 222 25.62 11.50 8.59
C SER A 222 26.55 10.81 7.57
N ALA A 223 26.82 9.52 7.73
CA ALA A 223 27.53 8.69 6.76
C ALA A 223 26.68 8.31 5.52
N ALA A 224 25.59 9.01 5.28
CA ALA A 224 24.49 8.64 4.42
C ALA A 224 24.77 8.61 2.90
N ALA A 225 25.91 9.08 2.43
CA ALA A 225 26.23 9.01 1.00
C ALA A 225 26.61 7.58 0.53
N VAL A 226 27.00 6.70 1.45
CA VAL A 226 27.54 5.37 1.11
C VAL A 226 26.46 4.32 0.97
N ASP A 227 25.24 4.54 1.46
CA ASP A 227 24.27 3.46 1.63
C ASP A 227 22.85 3.73 1.09
N ALA A 228 22.69 4.56 0.05
CA ALA A 228 21.38 4.83 -0.56
C ALA A 228 20.63 3.54 -0.95
N HIS A 229 21.35 2.56 -1.50
CA HIS A 229 20.79 1.25 -1.85
C HIS A 229 20.32 0.48 -0.62
N ARG A 230 21.13 0.44 0.44
CA ARG A 230 20.74 -0.23 1.70
C ARG A 230 19.59 0.48 2.39
N LEU A 231 19.52 1.80 2.31
CA LEU A 231 18.40 2.57 2.83
C LEU A 231 17.10 2.19 2.11
N GLY A 232 17.13 2.16 0.78
CA GLY A 232 15.99 1.78 -0.04
C GLY A 232 15.51 0.36 0.26
N LEU A 233 16.40 -0.63 0.32
CA LEU A 233 16.05 -2.01 0.64
C LEU A 233 15.42 -2.13 2.04
N ARG A 234 15.99 -1.47 3.05
CA ARG A 234 15.45 -1.48 4.40
C ARG A 234 14.08 -0.81 4.47
N ALA A 235 13.89 0.30 3.77
CA ALA A 235 12.59 0.97 3.67
C ALA A 235 11.54 0.05 3.07
N MET A 236 11.87 -0.67 2.01
CA MET A 236 10.98 -1.65 1.38
C MET A 236 10.60 -2.78 2.34
N VAL A 237 11.57 -3.35 3.06
CA VAL A 237 11.32 -4.43 4.03
C VAL A 237 10.42 -3.94 5.18
N VAL A 238 10.70 -2.76 5.74
CA VAL A 238 9.90 -2.18 6.83
C VAL A 238 8.47 -1.89 6.37
N SER A 239 8.31 -1.34 5.18
CA SER A 239 6.99 -1.05 4.60
C SER A 239 6.20 -2.33 4.31
N SER A 240 6.85 -3.37 3.76
CA SER A 240 6.22 -4.68 3.53
C SER A 240 5.80 -5.34 4.84
N ALA A 241 6.62 -5.29 5.87
CA ALA A 241 6.27 -5.79 7.20
C ALA A 241 5.09 -5.01 7.81
N ALA A 242 5.05 -3.68 7.65
CA ALA A 242 3.95 -2.85 8.10
C ALA A 242 2.64 -3.18 7.39
N ILE A 243 2.67 -3.46 6.09
CA ILE A 243 1.49 -3.90 5.32
C ILE A 243 0.96 -5.22 5.86
N ILE A 244 1.83 -6.21 6.09
CA ILE A 244 1.41 -7.51 6.63
C ILE A 244 0.81 -7.33 8.02
N GLY A 245 1.47 -6.58 8.90
CA GLY A 245 0.97 -6.29 10.25
C GLY A 245 -0.38 -5.55 10.23
N ALA A 246 -0.54 -4.55 9.36
CA ALA A 246 -1.78 -3.82 9.19
C ALA A 246 -2.90 -4.71 8.61
N ALA A 247 -2.59 -5.59 7.66
CA ALA A 247 -3.55 -6.54 7.11
C ALA A 247 -4.06 -7.52 8.17
N LEU A 248 -3.17 -8.06 8.98
CA LEU A 248 -3.54 -8.96 10.09
C LEU A 248 -4.40 -8.22 11.13
N ALA A 249 -4.00 -7.01 11.54
CA ALA A 249 -4.74 -6.20 12.50
C ALA A 249 -6.13 -5.82 11.96
N PHE A 250 -6.21 -5.42 10.68
CA PHE A 250 -7.48 -5.08 10.03
C PHE A 250 -8.42 -6.29 9.97
N ASN A 251 -7.92 -7.45 9.55
CA ASN A 251 -8.74 -8.67 9.50
C ASN A 251 -9.18 -9.10 10.90
N TRP A 252 -8.32 -9.02 11.90
CA TRP A 252 -8.67 -9.31 13.29
C TRP A 252 -9.76 -8.38 13.82
N LEU A 253 -9.63 -7.07 13.56
CA LEU A 253 -10.63 -6.06 13.93
C LEU A 253 -11.97 -6.32 13.26
N MET A 254 -11.98 -6.64 11.96
CA MET A 254 -13.20 -6.97 11.22
C MET A 254 -13.89 -8.23 11.75
N ASN A 255 -13.10 -9.21 12.20
CA ASN A 255 -13.63 -10.41 12.87
C ASN A 255 -14.28 -10.07 14.20
N LEU A 256 -13.64 -9.23 15.03
CA LEU A 256 -14.19 -8.78 16.31
C LEU A 256 -15.50 -8.01 16.16
N LEU A 257 -15.57 -7.16 15.15
CA LEU A 257 -16.78 -6.37 14.87
C LEU A 257 -17.93 -7.19 14.28
N GLY A 258 -17.73 -8.51 14.11
CA GLY A 258 -18.77 -9.43 13.61
C GLY A 258 -19.09 -9.26 12.12
N PHE A 259 -18.33 -8.44 11.39
CA PHE A 259 -18.49 -8.25 9.94
C PHE A 259 -18.19 -9.50 9.12
N LEU A 260 -17.63 -10.55 9.73
CA LEU A 260 -17.39 -11.85 9.09
C LEU A 260 -18.55 -12.83 9.21
N LYS A 261 -19.55 -12.54 10.02
CA LYS A 261 -20.74 -13.40 10.13
C LYS A 261 -21.67 -13.34 8.91
N TRP A 262 -21.26 -12.61 7.87
CA TRP A 262 -22.03 -12.41 6.64
C TRP A 262 -21.40 -13.16 5.44
N TRP A 263 -20.72 -14.26 5.72
CA TRP A 263 -20.27 -15.25 4.73
C TRP A 263 -21.26 -16.41 4.63
#